data_fa6e595b3bd3aae6de54a686116af245
#
_entry.id   fa6e595b3bd3aae6de54a686116af245
#
_cell.length_a   1.000
_cell.length_b   1.000
_cell.length_c   1.000
_cell.angle_alpha   90.00
_cell.angle_beta   90.00
_cell.angle_gamma   90.00
#
_symmetry.space_group_name_H-M   'P 1'
#
loop_
_entity.id
_entity.type
_entity.pdbx_description
1 polymer ?
#
loop_
_entity_poly.entity_id
_entity_poly.type
_entity_poly.pdbx_seq_one_letter_code
_entity_poly.pdbx_strand_id
1 'polypeptide(L)'
;MCMIEDGHGRVLVQHRRPKASNSWHGLAFPGGHVENGESVTASVIREVEEETGLVVSNLHLCGIVEWEIVGEPPADSAAECRPDSKYIVFLFRTTSYSGEIRSSSEGSVEWMTLDEMRSGDMAPNMEEHIRVMLDGDVNEAYGLSGQTLRLL
;
A
#
# COMPACT_ATOMS: atom_id res chain seq x y z
N MET A 1 -3.65 -2.28 1.43
CA MET A 1 -2.84 -2.09 0.21
C MET A 1 -2.83 -3.37 -0.60
N CYS A 2 -2.83 -3.30 -1.92
CA CYS A 2 -2.95 -4.47 -2.79
C CYS A 2 -1.99 -4.42 -3.99
N MET A 3 -1.13 -5.43 -4.13
CA MET A 3 -0.37 -5.68 -5.35
C MET A 3 -1.24 -6.47 -6.32
N ILE A 4 -1.54 -5.88 -7.48
CA ILE A 4 -2.32 -6.51 -8.55
C ILE A 4 -1.34 -6.86 -9.66
N GLU A 5 -1.31 -8.14 -10.07
CA GLU A 5 -0.39 -8.67 -11.08
C GLU A 5 -1.16 -8.99 -12.36
N ASP A 6 -0.62 -8.60 -13.51
CA ASP A 6 -1.27 -8.82 -14.82
C ASP A 6 -1.05 -10.22 -15.41
N GLY A 7 -0.29 -11.08 -14.75
CA GLY A 7 0.10 -12.40 -15.23
C GLY A 7 1.22 -12.39 -16.31
N HIS A 8 1.74 -11.21 -16.65
CA HIS A 8 2.83 -11.00 -17.60
C HIS A 8 4.08 -10.39 -16.98
N GLY A 9 4.19 -10.44 -15.65
CA GLY A 9 5.33 -9.93 -14.89
C GLY A 9 5.27 -8.44 -14.56
N ARG A 10 4.11 -7.79 -14.73
CA ARG A 10 3.89 -6.40 -14.34
C ARG A 10 2.91 -6.33 -13.17
N VAL A 11 3.07 -5.28 -12.38
CA VAL A 11 2.19 -4.91 -11.26
C VAL A 11 1.54 -3.57 -11.54
N LEU A 12 0.34 -3.36 -11.02
CA LEU A 12 -0.31 -2.05 -11.11
C LEU A 12 0.25 -1.13 -10.03
N VAL A 13 0.80 -0.01 -10.45
CA VAL A 13 1.43 0.99 -9.57
C VAL A 13 0.70 2.32 -9.69
N GLN A 14 0.50 2.98 -8.57
CA GLN A 14 -0.03 4.33 -8.47
C GLN A 14 1.12 5.32 -8.28
N HIS A 15 1.17 6.38 -9.09
CA HIS A 15 1.99 7.57 -8.86
C HIS A 15 1.27 8.47 -7.86
N ARG A 16 1.46 8.19 -6.58
CA ARG A 16 0.77 8.88 -5.51
C ARG A 16 1.25 10.33 -5.37
N ARG A 17 0.32 11.26 -5.35
CA ARG A 17 0.60 12.70 -5.18
C ARG A 17 0.67 13.06 -3.70
N PRO A 18 1.57 13.98 -3.30
CA PRO A 18 1.56 14.51 -1.95
C PRO A 18 0.21 15.21 -1.67
N LYS A 19 -0.34 14.98 -0.49
CA LYS A 19 -1.53 15.69 0.02
C LYS A 19 -1.08 16.69 1.08
N ALA A 20 -1.84 17.78 1.28
CA ALA A 20 -1.54 18.77 2.31
C ALA A 20 -1.51 18.17 3.74
N SER A 21 -2.24 17.07 3.96
CA SER A 21 -2.30 16.34 5.23
C SER A 21 -1.31 15.19 5.35
N ASN A 22 -0.56 14.86 4.27
CA ASN A 22 0.36 13.73 4.26
C ASN A 22 1.36 13.90 3.13
N SER A 23 2.64 14.00 3.46
CA SER A 23 3.74 14.11 2.49
C SER A 23 4.11 12.77 1.83
N TRP A 24 3.52 11.65 2.27
CA TRP A 24 3.79 10.33 1.70
C TRP A 24 3.36 10.25 0.24
N HIS A 25 4.33 10.19 -0.66
CA HIS A 25 4.16 10.25 -2.11
C HIS A 25 5.16 9.32 -2.79
N GLY A 26 5.03 9.18 -4.12
CA GLY A 26 5.88 8.32 -4.94
C GLY A 26 5.14 7.11 -5.48
N LEU A 27 5.89 6.15 -6.01
CA LEU A 27 5.34 4.91 -6.54
C LEU A 27 4.90 4.00 -5.40
N ALA A 28 3.64 3.60 -5.41
CA ALA A 28 3.02 2.76 -4.40
C ALA A 28 1.97 1.82 -5.00
N PHE A 29 1.57 0.81 -4.25
CA PHE A 29 0.38 0.02 -4.60
C PHE A 29 -0.89 0.70 -4.11
N PRO A 30 -2.03 0.52 -4.81
CA PRO A 30 -3.31 1.09 -4.40
C PRO A 30 -3.77 0.56 -3.03
N GLY A 31 -4.51 1.40 -2.31
CA GLY A 31 -5.09 1.09 -1.02
C GLY A 31 -5.25 2.30 -0.13
N GLY A 32 -6.15 2.18 0.84
CA GLY A 32 -6.52 3.26 1.75
C GLY A 32 -6.92 2.75 3.13
N HIS A 33 -7.70 3.54 3.85
CA HIS A 33 -8.09 3.26 5.22
C HIS A 33 -9.33 2.36 5.28
N VAL A 34 -9.35 1.50 6.28
CA VAL A 34 -10.54 0.69 6.59
C VAL A 34 -11.58 1.59 7.28
N GLU A 35 -12.76 1.69 6.70
CA GLU A 35 -13.86 2.47 7.24
C GLU A 35 -14.66 1.69 8.30
N ASN A 36 -15.40 2.43 9.12
CA ASN A 36 -16.28 1.80 10.10
C ASN A 36 -17.39 1.01 9.41
N GLY A 37 -17.54 -0.26 9.79
CA GLY A 37 -18.60 -1.13 9.27
C GLY A 37 -18.20 -1.99 8.08
N GLU A 38 -16.96 -1.89 7.59
CA GLU A 38 -16.43 -2.77 6.54
C GLU A 38 -15.33 -3.69 7.06
N SER A 39 -15.15 -4.81 6.39
CA SER A 39 -13.99 -5.68 6.63
C SER A 39 -12.74 -5.15 5.92
N VAL A 40 -11.56 -5.57 6.37
CA VAL A 40 -10.29 -5.25 5.68
C VAL A 40 -10.32 -5.66 4.20
N THR A 41 -10.89 -6.82 3.88
CA THR A 41 -11.04 -7.28 2.49
C THR A 41 -11.99 -6.38 1.68
N ALA A 42 -13.11 -5.98 2.26
CA ALA A 42 -14.06 -5.08 1.59
C ALA A 42 -13.42 -3.71 1.32
N SER A 43 -12.68 -3.18 2.31
CA SER A 43 -11.91 -1.94 2.15
C SER A 43 -10.94 -2.01 0.98
N VAL A 44 -10.16 -3.08 0.87
CA VAL A 44 -9.22 -3.25 -0.25
C VAL A 44 -9.92 -3.25 -1.61
N ILE A 45 -11.05 -3.94 -1.73
CA ILE A 45 -11.83 -3.98 -2.99
C ILE A 45 -12.33 -2.58 -3.34
N ARG A 46 -12.91 -1.87 -2.38
CA ARG A 46 -13.43 -0.50 -2.56
C ARG A 46 -12.33 0.48 -2.96
N GLU A 47 -11.22 0.52 -2.21
CA GLU A 47 -10.10 1.43 -2.46
C GLU A 47 -9.45 1.18 -3.82
N VAL A 48 -9.23 -0.08 -4.19
CA VAL A 48 -8.70 -0.43 -5.51
C VAL A 48 -9.62 0.07 -6.62
N GLU A 49 -10.94 -0.13 -6.49
CA GLU A 49 -11.91 0.34 -7.48
C GLU A 49 -11.92 1.87 -7.59
N GLU A 50 -11.93 2.59 -6.47
CA GLU A 50 -11.93 4.06 -6.41
C GLU A 50 -10.66 4.65 -7.00
N GLU A 51 -9.50 4.10 -6.67
CA GLU A 51 -8.20 4.63 -7.09
C GLU A 51 -7.79 4.22 -8.51
N THR A 52 -8.21 3.04 -8.98
CA THR A 52 -7.69 2.44 -10.22
C THR A 52 -8.74 2.11 -11.27
N GLY A 53 -10.01 2.02 -10.89
CA GLY A 53 -11.11 1.54 -11.74
C GLY A 53 -11.18 0.02 -11.90
N LEU A 54 -10.29 -0.74 -11.27
CA LEU A 54 -10.32 -2.19 -11.31
C LEU A 54 -11.12 -2.76 -10.14
N VAL A 55 -11.94 -3.76 -10.41
CA VAL A 55 -12.59 -4.58 -9.40
C VAL A 55 -11.77 -5.86 -9.20
N VAL A 56 -11.24 -6.06 -8.00
CA VAL A 56 -10.39 -7.20 -7.66
C VAL A 56 -11.15 -8.30 -6.92
N SER A 57 -10.68 -9.54 -7.08
CA SER A 57 -11.20 -10.71 -6.39
C SER A 57 -10.07 -11.68 -6.05
N ASN A 58 -10.38 -12.80 -5.37
CA ASN A 58 -9.40 -13.82 -4.97
C ASN A 58 -8.17 -13.22 -4.27
N LEU A 59 -8.42 -12.29 -3.36
CA LEU A 59 -7.38 -11.60 -2.59
C LEU A 59 -6.68 -12.59 -1.65
N HIS A 60 -5.35 -12.61 -1.70
CA HIS A 60 -4.50 -13.34 -0.77
C HIS A 60 -3.86 -12.36 0.21
N LEU A 61 -4.11 -12.55 1.50
CA LEU A 61 -3.44 -11.79 2.56
C LEU A 61 -2.01 -12.33 2.72
N CYS A 62 -1.01 -11.51 2.40
CA CYS A 62 0.40 -11.88 2.45
C CYS A 62 1.01 -11.66 3.84
N GLY A 63 0.60 -10.59 4.51
CA GLY A 63 1.13 -10.20 5.81
C GLY A 63 0.78 -8.76 6.16
N ILE A 64 1.56 -8.21 7.08
CA ILE A 64 1.36 -6.85 7.59
C ILE A 64 2.66 -6.05 7.61
N VAL A 65 2.51 -4.75 7.52
CA VAL A 65 3.56 -3.78 7.87
C VAL A 65 3.02 -2.90 8.97
N GLU A 66 3.79 -2.72 10.03
CA GLU A 66 3.34 -1.91 11.16
C GLU A 66 4.41 -0.95 11.69
N TRP A 67 3.95 0.21 12.13
CA TRP A 67 4.76 1.19 12.82
C TRP A 67 4.18 1.50 14.19
N GLU A 68 5.05 1.57 15.17
CA GLU A 68 4.72 2.11 16.47
C GLU A 68 5.06 3.61 16.50
N ILE A 69 4.07 4.43 16.80
CA ILE A 69 4.21 5.87 16.96
C ILE A 69 4.45 6.14 18.43
N VAL A 70 5.69 6.51 18.76
CA VAL A 70 6.07 6.83 20.15
C VAL A 70 6.13 8.36 20.31
N GLY A 71 5.37 8.89 21.26
CA GLY A 71 5.22 10.33 21.45
C GLY A 71 4.37 10.98 20.36
N GLU A 72 4.59 12.26 20.11
CA GLU A 72 3.86 12.99 19.07
C GLU A 72 4.22 12.48 17.67
N PRO A 73 3.22 12.22 16.81
CA PRO A 73 3.48 11.81 15.45
C PRO A 73 4.21 12.90 14.68
N PRO A 74 5.03 12.54 13.64
CA PRO A 74 5.65 13.52 12.76
C PRO A 74 4.62 14.50 12.19
N ALA A 75 5.00 15.76 12.02
CA ALA A 75 4.10 16.83 11.55
C ALA A 75 3.52 16.56 10.15
N ASP A 76 4.18 15.72 9.36
CA ASP A 76 3.78 15.28 8.01
C ASP A 76 3.09 13.91 7.99
N SER A 77 2.83 13.32 9.16
CA SER A 77 2.08 12.06 9.27
C SER A 77 0.60 12.27 8.91
N ALA A 78 -0.09 11.17 8.59
CA ALA A 78 -1.53 11.23 8.35
C ALA A 78 -2.27 11.80 9.56
N ALA A 79 -3.33 12.57 9.33
CA ALA A 79 -4.10 13.26 10.38
C ALA A 79 -4.70 12.28 11.42
N GLU A 80 -4.82 11.01 11.07
CA GLU A 80 -5.32 9.93 11.93
C GLU A 80 -4.25 9.37 12.88
N CYS A 81 -2.96 9.66 12.63
CA CYS A 81 -1.89 9.22 13.52
C CYS A 81 -2.00 9.90 14.88
N ARG A 82 -2.05 9.10 15.94
CA ARG A 82 -2.15 9.57 17.32
C ARG A 82 -0.87 9.27 18.08
N PRO A 83 -0.55 10.07 19.10
CA PRO A 83 0.52 9.72 20.03
C PRO A 83 0.33 8.32 20.61
N ASP A 84 1.43 7.60 20.79
CA ASP A 84 1.47 6.28 21.41
C ASP A 84 0.47 5.27 20.81
N SER A 85 0.45 5.20 19.49
CA SER A 85 -0.44 4.31 18.71
C SER A 85 0.33 3.43 17.73
N LYS A 86 -0.36 2.46 17.16
CA LYS A 86 0.14 1.65 16.03
C LYS A 86 -0.59 2.01 14.75
N TYR A 87 0.17 2.05 13.66
CA TYR A 87 -0.36 2.07 12.31
C TYR A 87 -0.08 0.73 11.65
N ILE A 88 -1.12 0.06 11.16
CA ILE A 88 -1.01 -1.29 10.59
C ILE A 88 -1.52 -1.26 9.16
N VAL A 89 -0.71 -1.76 8.22
CA VAL A 89 -1.05 -1.93 6.82
C VAL A 89 -1.19 -3.42 6.52
N PHE A 90 -2.38 -3.85 6.14
CA PHE A 90 -2.63 -5.20 5.63
C PHE A 90 -2.23 -5.27 4.16
N LEU A 91 -1.43 -6.26 3.80
CA LEU A 91 -0.86 -6.42 2.46
C LEU A 91 -1.50 -7.60 1.73
N PHE A 92 -2.08 -7.29 0.57
CA PHE A 92 -2.77 -8.28 -0.26
C PHE A 92 -2.12 -8.40 -1.63
N ARG A 93 -2.30 -9.58 -2.25
CA ARG A 93 -1.99 -9.82 -3.66
C ARG A 93 -3.16 -10.44 -4.38
N THR A 94 -3.25 -10.18 -5.69
CA THR A 94 -4.17 -10.88 -6.57
C THR A 94 -3.71 -10.80 -8.03
N THR A 95 -4.10 -11.82 -8.82
CA THR A 95 -4.03 -11.83 -10.29
C THR A 95 -5.44 -11.75 -10.91
N SER A 96 -6.47 -11.67 -10.07
CA SER A 96 -7.88 -11.71 -10.48
C SER A 96 -8.49 -10.33 -10.42
N TYR A 97 -8.70 -9.72 -11.56
CA TYR A 97 -9.32 -8.39 -11.68
C TYR A 97 -10.16 -8.27 -12.95
N SER A 98 -11.03 -7.27 -12.99
CA SER A 98 -11.83 -6.87 -14.14
C SER A 98 -11.93 -5.35 -14.20
N GLY A 99 -12.43 -4.82 -15.32
CA GLY A 99 -12.53 -3.37 -15.55
C GLY A 99 -11.36 -2.82 -16.35
N GLU A 100 -11.31 -1.51 -16.46
CA GLU A 100 -10.25 -0.77 -17.15
C GLU A 100 -9.57 0.21 -16.21
N ILE A 101 -8.24 0.31 -16.31
CA ILE A 101 -7.50 1.23 -15.47
C ILE A 101 -7.89 2.67 -15.77
N ARG A 102 -8.08 3.44 -14.71
CA ARG A 102 -8.30 4.88 -14.76
C ARG A 102 -7.60 5.55 -13.59
N SER A 103 -7.02 6.71 -13.85
CA SER A 103 -6.45 7.54 -12.81
C SER A 103 -7.52 8.20 -11.95
N SER A 104 -7.19 8.50 -10.70
CA SER A 104 -8.05 9.19 -9.75
C SER A 104 -7.44 10.54 -9.32
N SER A 105 -8.11 11.24 -8.42
CA SER A 105 -7.57 12.44 -7.79
C SER A 105 -6.32 12.17 -6.95
N GLU A 106 -6.14 10.92 -6.50
CA GLU A 106 -4.99 10.50 -5.68
C GLU A 106 -3.71 10.31 -6.50
N GLY A 107 -3.84 10.00 -7.80
CA GLY A 107 -2.70 9.82 -8.68
C GLY A 107 -3.05 9.14 -9.99
N SER A 108 -2.07 9.06 -10.89
CA SER A 108 -2.16 8.23 -12.09
C SER A 108 -1.75 6.79 -11.78
N VAL A 109 -2.28 5.84 -12.54
CA VAL A 109 -1.95 4.43 -12.42
C VAL A 109 -1.42 3.87 -13.73
N GLU A 110 -0.45 2.98 -13.65
CA GLU A 110 0.12 2.27 -14.80
C GLU A 110 0.64 0.89 -14.44
N TRP A 111 0.75 0.05 -15.45
CA TRP A 111 1.39 -1.25 -15.35
C TRP A 111 2.90 -1.13 -15.56
N MET A 112 3.70 -1.58 -14.61
CA MET A 112 5.16 -1.63 -14.72
C MET A 112 5.72 -2.89 -14.07
N THR A 113 6.95 -3.24 -14.41
CA THR A 113 7.68 -4.29 -13.71
C THR A 113 8.15 -3.80 -12.34
N LEU A 114 8.41 -4.73 -11.43
CA LEU A 114 8.98 -4.36 -10.12
C LEU A 114 10.37 -3.72 -10.24
N ASP A 115 11.15 -4.08 -11.25
CA ASP A 115 12.47 -3.47 -11.49
C ASP A 115 12.33 -2.01 -11.96
N GLU A 116 11.34 -1.71 -12.80
CA GLU A 116 11.01 -0.33 -13.17
C GLU A 116 10.53 0.46 -11.95
N MET A 117 9.66 -0.11 -11.12
CA MET A 117 9.19 0.51 -9.88
C MET A 117 10.36 0.82 -8.94
N ARG A 118 11.28 -0.13 -8.72
CA ARG A 118 12.48 0.04 -7.88
C ARG A 118 13.46 1.08 -8.42
N SER A 119 13.48 1.27 -9.74
CA SER A 119 14.31 2.29 -10.39
C SER A 119 13.72 3.70 -10.30
N GLY A 120 12.46 3.82 -9.91
CA GLY A 120 11.74 5.07 -9.76
C GLY A 120 11.76 5.63 -8.33
N ASP A 121 11.00 6.68 -8.12
CA ASP A 121 10.82 7.30 -6.80
C ASP A 121 9.73 6.56 -6.03
N MET A 122 10.10 5.49 -5.35
CA MET A 122 9.16 4.71 -4.53
C MET A 122 8.76 5.48 -3.26
N ALA A 123 7.52 5.30 -2.86
CA ALA A 123 7.05 5.76 -1.55
C ALA A 123 7.86 5.12 -0.41
N PRO A 124 8.04 5.81 0.72
CA PRO A 124 8.81 5.30 1.85
C PRO A 124 8.40 3.89 2.27
N ASN A 125 9.38 3.05 2.59
CA ASN A 125 9.21 1.65 3.04
C ASN A 125 8.53 0.72 2.01
N MET A 126 8.42 1.10 0.74
CA MET A 126 7.74 0.28 -0.27
C MET A 126 8.50 -1.02 -0.55
N GLU A 127 9.82 -1.05 -0.41
CA GLU A 127 10.60 -2.28 -0.57
C GLU A 127 10.26 -3.31 0.51
N GLU A 128 10.04 -2.89 1.76
CA GLU A 128 9.60 -3.78 2.83
C GLU A 128 8.18 -4.31 2.58
N HIS A 129 7.29 -3.48 2.03
CA HIS A 129 5.96 -3.95 1.59
C HIS A 129 6.08 -5.02 0.51
N ILE A 130 6.93 -4.80 -0.51
CA ILE A 130 7.21 -5.77 -1.57
C ILE A 130 7.76 -7.08 -0.99
N ARG A 131 8.70 -6.99 -0.05
CA ARG A 131 9.29 -8.16 0.61
C ARG A 131 8.23 -8.99 1.34
N VAL A 132 7.38 -8.37 2.15
CA VAL A 132 6.27 -9.07 2.84
C VAL A 132 5.28 -9.69 1.85
N MET A 133 5.05 -9.05 0.70
CA MET A 133 4.13 -9.60 -0.30
C MET A 133 4.70 -10.77 -1.09
N LEU A 134 6.00 -10.85 -1.30
CA LEU A 134 6.62 -11.79 -2.24
C LEU A 134 7.47 -12.89 -1.57
N ASP A 135 8.05 -12.61 -0.42
CA ASP A 135 8.92 -13.54 0.29
C ASP A 135 8.06 -14.42 1.20
N GLY A 136 7.96 -15.70 0.86
CA GLY A 136 7.11 -16.64 1.61
C GLY A 136 7.59 -16.92 3.05
N ASP A 137 8.81 -16.53 3.39
CA ASP A 137 9.39 -16.68 4.73
C ASP A 137 9.23 -15.40 5.59
N VAL A 138 8.71 -14.31 5.00
CA VAL A 138 8.48 -13.02 5.67
C VAL A 138 7.00 -12.69 5.63
N ASN A 139 6.39 -12.45 6.79
CA ASN A 139 4.98 -12.07 6.85
C ASN A 139 4.70 -10.81 7.67
N GLU A 140 5.75 -10.19 8.20
CA GLU A 140 5.65 -8.97 8.97
C GLU A 140 6.86 -8.07 8.73
N ALA A 141 6.63 -6.76 8.66
CA ALA A 141 7.68 -5.75 8.81
C ALA A 141 7.27 -4.80 9.94
N TYR A 142 8.17 -4.62 10.90
CA TYR A 142 7.92 -3.85 12.12
C TYR A 142 9.00 -2.82 12.39
N GLY A 143 8.61 -1.66 12.89
CA GLY A 143 9.54 -0.64 13.35
C GLY A 143 8.88 0.49 14.12
N LEU A 144 9.71 1.42 14.58
CA LEU A 144 9.24 2.69 15.12
C LEU A 144 9.09 3.70 13.99
N SER A 145 8.13 4.61 14.11
CA SER A 145 7.93 5.68 13.13
C SER A 145 9.23 6.46 12.91
N GLY A 146 9.61 6.65 11.64
CA GLY A 146 10.86 7.31 11.25
C GLY A 146 12.13 6.44 11.31
N GLN A 147 12.00 5.15 11.61
CA GLN A 147 13.11 4.20 11.60
C GLN A 147 12.95 3.17 10.47
N THR A 148 14.07 2.51 10.14
CA THR A 148 14.05 1.39 9.19
C THR A 148 13.25 0.22 9.77
N LEU A 149 12.36 -0.35 8.96
CA LEU A 149 11.56 -1.52 9.34
C LEU A 149 12.42 -2.78 9.37
N ARG A 150 12.14 -3.65 10.30
CA ARG A 150 12.74 -4.98 10.43
C ARG A 150 11.76 -6.02 9.88
N LEU A 151 12.22 -6.86 8.97
CA LEU A 151 11.47 -8.00 8.45
C LEU A 151 11.48 -9.16 9.46
N LEU A 152 10.32 -9.79 9.66
CA LEU A 152 10.09 -10.87 10.61
C LEU A 152 9.37 -12.05 9.96
#